data_2ca17870d350340a765808e8f539b01f
#
_entry.id   2ca17870d350340a765808e8f539b01f
#
_cell.length_a   1.000
_cell.length_b   1.000
_cell.length_c   1.000
_cell.angle_alpha   90.00
_cell.angle_beta   90.00
_cell.angle_gamma   90.00
#
_symmetry.space_group_name_H-M   'P 1'
#
loop_
_entity.id
_entity.type
_entity.pdbx_description
1 polymer ?
#
loop_
_entity_poly.entity_id
_entity_poly.type
_entity_poly.pdbx_seq_one_letter_code
_entity_poly.pdbx_strand_id
1 'polypeptide(L)'
;MFNRLSTTKHAFVNKRTVKSVLLALPLAVLSSCGGNTEKAPDVSEVKVELNTRRLDQDITAIDTNNIAVGLQKLQTKYPDFLPFFLDTLMGLGIQGNYNDTVQGISLGMHSFLTHKDYRGLLDTVAKHYPDTKEIDGWLQQGFQYHKHYFPNANERKVVYMISWLNNWAAFTYNSTILGIGLDMFLGASYPYYKAVGIPEYKSTQLVKEYIPVVAFRAMYQERTPFVMEDRTLLNMMIQRGIEAYYIEKVLPFVPKPVRLAYTEKQLKWCEENEAGIYNFFITQNFLYERSLQKVVRYVMEGPSAAGMSDQS
;
A
#
# COMPACT_ATOMS: atom_id res chain seq x y z
N MET A 1 -61.08 -0.79 60.76
CA MET A 1 -61.80 -2.02 61.23
C MET A 1 -60.87 -3.20 60.97
N PHE A 2 -60.50 -3.86 62.07
CA PHE A 2 -59.99 -5.24 62.25
C PHE A 2 -58.93 -5.81 61.26
N ASN A 3 -57.66 -5.94 61.67
CA ASN A 3 -57.12 -7.04 62.51
C ASN A 3 -57.08 -8.42 61.80
N ARG A 4 -55.90 -8.95 61.49
CA ARG A 4 -55.34 -10.14 62.20
C ARG A 4 -53.90 -10.48 61.81
N LEU A 5 -53.15 -10.67 62.86
CA LEU A 5 -51.82 -11.28 62.95
C LEU A 5 -51.82 -12.74 62.48
N SER A 6 -50.72 -13.23 61.95
CA SER A 6 -50.25 -14.62 62.21
C SER A 6 -48.77 -14.79 61.87
N THR A 7 -47.97 -14.81 62.87
CA THR A 7 -46.98 -15.79 63.34
C THR A 7 -45.87 -16.24 62.41
N THR A 8 -44.69 -15.81 62.85
CA THR A 8 -43.31 -16.28 62.64
C THR A 8 -43.15 -17.80 62.66
N LYS A 9 -42.33 -18.32 61.73
CA LYS A 9 -41.52 -19.52 61.93
C LYS A 9 -40.07 -19.23 61.57
N HIS A 10 -39.22 -19.22 62.59
CA HIS A 10 -37.77 -19.23 62.46
C HIS A 10 -37.30 -20.60 61.89
N ALA A 11 -36.61 -20.59 60.76
CA ALA A 11 -35.87 -21.72 60.29
C ALA A 11 -34.38 -21.49 60.59
N PHE A 12 -33.81 -22.34 61.43
CA PHE A 12 -32.38 -22.42 61.75
C PHE A 12 -31.58 -22.73 60.49
N VAL A 13 -30.75 -21.81 60.07
CA VAL A 13 -29.76 -22.03 59.01
C VAL A 13 -28.47 -22.54 59.63
N ASN A 14 -28.09 -23.75 59.29
CA ASN A 14 -26.94 -24.48 59.78
C ASN A 14 -25.61 -23.85 59.28
N LYS A 15 -24.80 -23.38 60.22
CA LYS A 15 -23.55 -22.62 59.97
C LYS A 15 -22.37 -23.42 59.39
N ARG A 16 -22.55 -24.60 58.80
CA ARG A 16 -21.45 -25.48 58.40
C ARG A 16 -21.18 -25.56 56.88
N THR A 17 -21.94 -24.91 56.03
CA THR A 17 -21.82 -25.06 54.54
C THR A 17 -21.28 -23.83 53.82
N VAL A 18 -20.84 -22.77 54.51
CA VAL A 18 -20.41 -21.52 53.89
C VAL A 18 -18.89 -21.41 53.69
N LYS A 19 -18.10 -22.37 54.18
CA LYS A 19 -16.63 -22.27 54.08
C LYS A 19 -15.99 -22.91 52.84
N SER A 20 -16.74 -23.60 51.98
CA SER A 20 -16.14 -24.33 50.83
C SER A 20 -16.41 -23.69 49.44
N VAL A 21 -17.14 -22.58 49.36
CA VAL A 21 -17.48 -21.96 48.07
C VAL A 21 -16.62 -20.71 47.75
N LEU A 22 -15.83 -20.23 48.69
CA LEU A 22 -15.05 -18.98 48.53
C LEU A 22 -13.61 -19.15 48.04
N LEU A 23 -13.18 -20.39 47.68
CA LEU A 23 -11.79 -20.65 47.27
C LEU A 23 -11.66 -21.05 45.80
N ALA A 24 -12.73 -21.04 44.99
CA ALA A 24 -12.70 -21.44 43.59
C ALA A 24 -12.87 -20.28 42.55
N LEU A 25 -12.93 -19.03 43.01
CA LEU A 25 -13.26 -17.91 42.10
C LEU A 25 -12.09 -16.96 41.69
N PRO A 26 -10.83 -17.12 42.07
CA PRO A 26 -9.80 -16.23 41.56
C PRO A 26 -8.93 -16.83 40.45
N LEU A 27 -9.22 -18.04 39.90
CA LEU A 27 -8.34 -18.64 38.87
C LEU A 27 -8.85 -18.52 37.46
N ALA A 28 -9.99 -17.89 37.21
CA ALA A 28 -10.58 -17.75 35.86
C ALA A 28 -10.32 -16.41 35.16
N VAL A 29 -9.55 -15.49 35.76
CA VAL A 29 -9.36 -14.10 35.24
C VAL A 29 -7.98 -13.90 34.63
N LEU A 30 -7.08 -14.89 34.60
CA LEU A 30 -5.72 -14.73 34.07
C LEU A 30 -5.49 -15.30 32.68
N SER A 31 -6.54 -15.69 31.95
CA SER A 31 -6.41 -16.23 30.58
C SER A 31 -6.82 -15.27 29.48
N SER A 32 -6.95 -13.97 29.75
CA SER A 32 -7.45 -12.99 28.74
C SER A 32 -6.40 -11.98 28.28
N CYS A 33 -5.12 -12.36 28.30
CA CYS A 33 -4.07 -11.58 27.64
C CYS A 33 -3.29 -12.45 26.65
N GLY A 34 -3.98 -13.27 25.88
CA GLY A 34 -3.49 -13.80 24.62
C GLY A 34 -4.06 -12.90 23.53
N GLY A 35 -3.23 -12.05 22.90
CA GLY A 35 -3.65 -11.30 21.74
C GLY A 35 -4.25 -12.28 20.73
N ASN A 36 -5.56 -12.27 20.55
CA ASN A 36 -6.22 -12.92 19.45
C ASN A 36 -5.70 -12.23 18.18
N THR A 37 -4.64 -12.76 17.60
CA THR A 37 -4.34 -12.46 16.19
C THR A 37 -5.52 -13.02 15.40
N GLU A 38 -6.44 -12.13 15.06
CA GLU A 38 -7.61 -12.46 14.26
C GLU A 38 -7.12 -13.17 12.99
N LYS A 39 -7.45 -14.44 12.85
CA LYS A 39 -7.01 -15.23 11.69
C LYS A 39 -7.61 -14.59 10.44
N ALA A 40 -6.79 -14.40 9.42
CA ALA A 40 -7.27 -13.90 8.13
C ALA A 40 -8.42 -14.78 7.60
N PRO A 41 -9.48 -14.20 7.04
CA PRO A 41 -10.59 -14.95 6.48
C PRO A 41 -10.12 -15.87 5.34
N ASP A 42 -10.81 -16.97 5.14
CA ASP A 42 -10.62 -17.78 3.95
C ASP A 42 -11.29 -17.08 2.76
N VAL A 43 -10.49 -16.78 1.73
CA VAL A 43 -10.94 -16.10 0.50
C VAL A 43 -10.81 -17.00 -0.74
N SER A 44 -10.58 -18.29 -0.57
CA SER A 44 -10.39 -19.25 -1.67
C SER A 44 -11.58 -19.29 -2.65
N GLU A 45 -12.79 -19.11 -2.12
CA GLU A 45 -14.03 -19.08 -2.92
C GLU A 45 -14.35 -17.69 -3.53
N VAL A 46 -13.57 -16.66 -3.20
CA VAL A 46 -13.77 -15.31 -3.74
C VAL A 46 -13.21 -15.26 -5.15
N LYS A 47 -14.10 -15.24 -6.14
CA LYS A 47 -13.71 -15.18 -7.55
C LYS A 47 -13.29 -13.77 -7.94
N VAL A 48 -12.07 -13.66 -8.42
CA VAL A 48 -11.48 -12.46 -9.01
C VAL A 48 -10.79 -12.87 -10.30
N GLU A 49 -11.07 -12.19 -11.39
CA GLU A 49 -10.35 -12.35 -12.66
C GLU A 49 -9.31 -11.25 -12.78
N LEU A 50 -8.02 -11.59 -12.61
CA LEU A 50 -6.94 -10.65 -12.76
C LEU A 50 -6.61 -10.46 -14.24
N ASN A 51 -6.89 -9.27 -14.78
CA ASN A 51 -6.55 -8.91 -16.15
C ASN A 51 -5.27 -8.07 -16.16
N THR A 52 -4.16 -8.68 -16.58
CA THR A 52 -2.85 -8.02 -16.62
C THR A 52 -2.42 -7.68 -18.04
N ARG A 53 -1.70 -6.60 -18.21
CA ARG A 53 -1.15 -6.10 -19.47
C ARG A 53 0.31 -5.68 -19.26
N ARG A 54 1.18 -6.04 -20.22
CA ARG A 54 2.62 -5.74 -20.22
C ARG A 54 2.92 -4.61 -21.22
N LEU A 55 2.53 -3.36 -20.86
CA LEU A 55 2.82 -2.19 -21.71
C LEU A 55 4.32 -1.97 -21.87
N ASP A 56 5.12 -2.31 -20.84
CA ASP A 56 6.58 -2.30 -20.89
C ASP A 56 7.12 -3.15 -22.05
N GLN A 57 6.62 -4.37 -22.23
CA GLN A 57 7.03 -5.26 -23.32
C GLN A 57 6.48 -4.80 -24.66
N ASP A 58 5.23 -4.37 -24.70
CA ASP A 58 4.60 -3.91 -25.94
C ASP A 58 5.30 -2.66 -26.51
N ILE A 59 5.75 -1.74 -25.66
CA ILE A 59 6.53 -0.56 -26.06
C ILE A 59 7.93 -0.98 -26.54
N THR A 60 8.59 -1.88 -25.81
CA THR A 60 9.91 -2.39 -26.19
C THR A 60 9.91 -3.08 -27.55
N ALA A 61 8.78 -3.69 -27.93
CA ALA A 61 8.59 -4.40 -29.18
C ALA A 61 8.25 -3.51 -30.40
N ILE A 62 8.12 -2.20 -30.22
CA ILE A 62 7.85 -1.28 -31.35
C ILE A 62 9.04 -1.27 -32.30
N ASP A 63 8.76 -1.49 -33.57
CA ASP A 63 9.75 -1.29 -34.63
C ASP A 63 10.05 0.20 -34.80
N THR A 64 11.29 0.58 -34.52
CA THR A 64 11.75 1.97 -34.57
C THR A 64 11.73 2.56 -36.00
N ASN A 65 11.68 1.71 -37.04
CA ASN A 65 11.52 2.15 -38.41
C ASN A 65 10.04 2.40 -38.77
N ASN A 66 9.11 1.97 -37.93
CA ASN A 66 7.66 2.10 -38.19
C ASN A 66 6.88 2.39 -36.90
N ILE A 67 7.23 3.48 -36.23
CA ILE A 67 6.67 3.91 -34.93
C ILE A 67 5.15 4.07 -35.02
N ALA A 68 4.63 4.67 -36.09
CA ALA A 68 3.19 4.93 -36.28
C ALA A 68 2.36 3.65 -36.17
N VAL A 69 2.77 2.57 -36.85
CA VAL A 69 2.09 1.27 -36.77
C VAL A 69 2.17 0.69 -35.35
N GLY A 70 3.30 0.85 -34.68
CA GLY A 70 3.47 0.45 -33.27
C GLY A 70 2.47 1.18 -32.35
N LEU A 71 2.37 2.50 -32.48
CA LEU A 71 1.45 3.33 -31.68
C LEU A 71 -0.03 2.99 -31.96
N GLN A 72 -0.41 2.71 -33.22
CA GLN A 72 -1.77 2.29 -33.55
C GLN A 72 -2.14 0.95 -32.90
N LYS A 73 -1.21 -0.01 -32.87
CA LYS A 73 -1.39 -1.28 -32.14
C LYS A 73 -1.56 -1.04 -30.65
N LEU A 74 -0.74 -0.17 -30.06
CA LEU A 74 -0.87 0.19 -28.64
C LEU A 74 -2.20 0.89 -28.37
N GLN A 75 -2.64 1.81 -29.25
CA GLN A 75 -3.93 2.50 -29.11
C GLN A 75 -5.10 1.50 -29.12
N THR A 76 -5.06 0.48 -29.95
CA THR A 76 -6.08 -0.59 -29.96
C THR A 76 -6.06 -1.42 -28.68
N LYS A 77 -4.87 -1.69 -28.13
CA LYS A 77 -4.71 -2.51 -26.94
C LYS A 77 -4.96 -1.76 -25.62
N TYR A 78 -4.65 -0.44 -25.60
CA TYR A 78 -4.73 0.44 -24.43
C TYR A 78 -5.49 1.74 -24.74
N PRO A 79 -6.75 1.68 -25.22
CA PRO A 79 -7.43 2.85 -25.80
C PRO A 79 -7.56 4.01 -24.82
N ASP A 80 -7.85 3.71 -23.55
CA ASP A 80 -8.07 4.72 -22.51
C ASP A 80 -6.78 5.13 -21.77
N PHE A 81 -5.76 4.26 -21.79
CA PHE A 81 -4.55 4.45 -20.98
C PHE A 81 -3.38 5.02 -21.78
N LEU A 82 -3.25 4.68 -23.06
CA LEU A 82 -2.12 5.12 -23.87
C LEU A 82 -1.98 6.65 -23.95
N PRO A 83 -3.05 7.44 -24.14
CA PRO A 83 -2.95 8.90 -24.11
C PRO A 83 -2.37 9.43 -22.82
N PHE A 84 -2.86 8.96 -21.67
CA PHE A 84 -2.34 9.34 -20.36
C PHE A 84 -0.88 8.94 -20.20
N PHE A 85 -0.51 7.74 -20.63
CA PHE A 85 0.86 7.26 -20.55
C PHE A 85 1.82 8.14 -21.37
N LEU A 86 1.48 8.42 -22.62
CA LEU A 86 2.35 9.20 -23.50
C LEU A 86 2.42 10.69 -23.12
N ASP A 87 1.29 11.27 -22.73
CA ASP A 87 1.21 12.70 -22.37
C ASP A 87 1.75 12.96 -20.96
N THR A 88 1.19 12.28 -19.97
CA THR A 88 1.48 12.58 -18.56
C THR A 88 2.75 11.90 -18.06
N LEU A 89 2.91 10.61 -18.35
CA LEU A 89 4.04 9.84 -17.82
C LEU A 89 5.32 10.03 -18.63
N MET A 90 5.20 10.09 -19.97
CA MET A 90 6.33 10.35 -20.86
C MET A 90 6.57 11.84 -21.16
N GLY A 91 5.59 12.70 -20.89
CA GLY A 91 5.71 14.13 -21.13
C GLY A 91 5.80 14.52 -22.62
N LEU A 92 5.23 13.70 -23.52
CA LEU A 92 5.31 13.93 -24.96
C LEU A 92 4.33 14.99 -25.49
N GLY A 93 3.44 15.54 -24.64
CA GLY A 93 2.50 16.61 -24.99
C GLY A 93 1.51 16.23 -26.07
N ILE A 94 0.94 15.03 -26.00
CA ILE A 94 0.13 14.45 -27.06
C ILE A 94 -1.36 14.76 -26.85
N GLN A 95 -1.92 15.55 -27.74
CA GLN A 95 -3.36 15.71 -27.83
C GLN A 95 -3.87 15.09 -29.13
N GLY A 96 -4.71 14.06 -29.06
CA GLY A 96 -5.44 13.53 -30.21
C GLY A 96 -5.07 12.13 -30.72
N ASN A 97 -5.50 11.80 -31.93
CA ASN A 97 -5.28 10.48 -32.54
C ASN A 97 -3.82 10.28 -32.97
N TYR A 98 -3.28 9.12 -32.63
CA TYR A 98 -1.92 8.67 -33.01
C TYR A 98 -1.93 8.14 -34.46
N ASN A 99 -2.14 9.03 -35.44
CA ASN A 99 -2.01 8.72 -36.86
C ASN A 99 -0.71 9.33 -37.39
N ASP A 100 -0.32 8.91 -38.61
CA ASP A 100 0.94 9.30 -39.24
C ASP A 100 1.18 10.80 -39.40
N THR A 101 0.17 11.62 -39.14
CA THR A 101 0.25 13.09 -39.28
C THR A 101 0.90 13.77 -38.05
N VAL A 102 1.13 13.06 -36.96
CA VAL A 102 1.72 13.62 -35.72
C VAL A 102 3.20 13.29 -35.64
N GLN A 103 4.00 13.94 -36.51
CA GLN A 103 5.45 13.72 -36.56
C GLN A 103 6.16 13.89 -35.21
N GLY A 104 5.72 14.81 -34.36
CA GLY A 104 6.32 15.04 -33.05
C GLY A 104 6.28 13.82 -32.13
N ILE A 105 5.20 13.03 -32.17
CA ILE A 105 5.07 11.79 -31.39
C ILE A 105 6.03 10.73 -31.91
N SER A 106 6.03 10.50 -33.21
CA SER A 106 6.92 9.52 -33.83
C SER A 106 8.38 9.82 -33.57
N LEU A 107 8.78 11.09 -33.66
CA LEU A 107 10.15 11.55 -33.34
C LEU A 107 10.46 11.37 -31.83
N GLY A 108 9.56 11.76 -30.95
CA GLY A 108 9.73 11.57 -29.51
C GLY A 108 9.87 10.10 -29.14
N MET A 109 8.98 9.24 -29.65
CA MET A 109 9.05 7.80 -29.41
C MET A 109 10.31 7.16 -30.01
N HIS A 110 10.71 7.57 -31.23
CA HIS A 110 11.95 7.11 -31.83
C HIS A 110 13.15 7.45 -30.96
N SER A 111 13.27 8.73 -30.57
CA SER A 111 14.34 9.20 -29.67
C SER A 111 14.35 8.37 -28.38
N PHE A 112 13.20 8.12 -27.82
CA PHE A 112 13.05 7.37 -26.57
C PHE A 112 13.50 5.91 -26.72
N LEU A 113 13.04 5.21 -27.76
CA LEU A 113 13.35 3.79 -28.00
C LEU A 113 14.78 3.56 -28.47
N THR A 114 15.46 4.58 -29.02
CA THR A 114 16.83 4.47 -29.53
C THR A 114 17.88 5.09 -28.62
N HIS A 115 17.48 5.99 -27.68
CA HIS A 115 18.43 6.59 -26.74
C HIS A 115 19.03 5.55 -25.82
N LYS A 116 20.36 5.54 -25.69
CA LYS A 116 21.14 4.53 -24.99
C LYS A 116 20.62 4.25 -23.56
N ASP A 117 20.34 5.30 -22.80
CA ASP A 117 19.98 5.15 -21.38
C ASP A 117 18.56 4.59 -21.23
N TYR A 118 17.62 5.09 -22.05
CA TYR A 118 16.25 4.56 -22.04
C TYR A 118 16.18 3.12 -22.54
N ARG A 119 16.91 2.80 -23.60
CA ARG A 119 17.02 1.42 -24.08
C ARG A 119 17.63 0.51 -23.02
N GLY A 120 18.69 0.95 -22.33
CA GLY A 120 19.31 0.22 -21.25
C GLY A 120 18.36 -0.07 -20.08
N LEU A 121 17.46 0.89 -19.75
CA LEU A 121 16.43 0.67 -18.74
C LEU A 121 15.37 -0.35 -19.21
N LEU A 122 14.87 -0.22 -20.43
CA LEU A 122 13.93 -1.19 -21.03
C LEU A 122 14.50 -2.61 -21.01
N ASP A 123 15.74 -2.78 -21.46
CA ASP A 123 16.42 -4.08 -21.50
C ASP A 123 16.66 -4.64 -20.08
N THR A 124 16.94 -3.77 -19.11
CA THR A 124 17.10 -4.16 -17.70
C THR A 124 15.79 -4.66 -17.12
N VAL A 125 14.68 -3.95 -17.34
CA VAL A 125 13.35 -4.37 -16.89
C VAL A 125 12.93 -5.67 -17.56
N ALA A 126 13.12 -5.81 -18.88
CA ALA A 126 12.80 -7.03 -19.61
C ALA A 126 13.58 -8.26 -19.07
N LYS A 127 14.86 -8.06 -18.70
CA LYS A 127 15.70 -9.10 -18.10
C LYS A 127 15.27 -9.44 -16.68
N HIS A 128 14.88 -8.43 -15.87
CA HIS A 128 14.51 -8.60 -14.47
C HIS A 128 13.10 -9.21 -14.33
N TYR A 129 12.21 -8.84 -15.23
CA TYR A 129 10.81 -9.27 -15.27
C TYR A 129 10.46 -9.94 -16.61
N PRO A 130 11.05 -11.12 -16.93
CA PRO A 130 10.67 -11.86 -18.13
C PRO A 130 9.19 -12.26 -18.12
N ASP A 131 8.64 -12.52 -16.93
CA ASP A 131 7.21 -12.63 -16.68
C ASP A 131 6.82 -11.97 -15.34
N THR A 132 5.52 -11.91 -15.04
CA THR A 132 4.98 -11.31 -13.82
C THR A 132 4.17 -12.29 -12.97
N LYS A 133 4.27 -13.59 -13.24
CA LYS A 133 3.41 -14.63 -12.63
C LYS A 133 3.40 -14.60 -11.10
N GLU A 134 4.55 -14.39 -10.49
CA GLU A 134 4.65 -14.32 -9.03
C GLU A 134 3.94 -13.08 -8.48
N ILE A 135 4.16 -11.92 -9.12
CA ILE A 135 3.50 -10.67 -8.77
C ILE A 135 1.99 -10.79 -9.01
N ASP A 136 1.59 -11.37 -10.15
CA ASP A 136 0.19 -11.61 -10.49
C ASP A 136 -0.48 -12.49 -9.42
N GLY A 137 0.21 -13.52 -8.91
CA GLY A 137 -0.28 -14.35 -7.82
C GLY A 137 -0.52 -13.56 -6.53
N TRP A 138 0.40 -12.70 -6.14
CA TRP A 138 0.22 -11.83 -4.96
C TRP A 138 -0.90 -10.81 -5.15
N LEU A 139 -1.00 -10.20 -6.31
CA LEU A 139 -2.08 -9.26 -6.62
C LEU A 139 -3.43 -9.97 -6.66
N GLN A 140 -3.51 -11.14 -7.30
CA GLN A 140 -4.72 -11.98 -7.33
C GLN A 140 -5.24 -12.26 -5.91
N GLN A 141 -4.36 -12.72 -5.04
CA GLN A 141 -4.72 -12.99 -3.65
C GLN A 141 -5.13 -11.71 -2.90
N GLY A 142 -4.40 -10.63 -3.07
CA GLY A 142 -4.76 -9.33 -2.49
C GLY A 142 -6.13 -8.82 -2.97
N PHE A 143 -6.45 -8.98 -4.27
CA PHE A 143 -7.76 -8.63 -4.80
C PHE A 143 -8.89 -9.53 -4.26
N GLN A 144 -8.62 -10.80 -3.96
CA GLN A 144 -9.59 -11.68 -3.30
C GLN A 144 -9.93 -11.15 -1.90
N TYR A 145 -8.91 -10.79 -1.08
CA TYR A 145 -9.14 -10.14 0.22
C TYR A 145 -9.85 -8.79 0.06
N HIS A 146 -9.41 -7.97 -0.89
CA HIS A 146 -10.06 -6.68 -1.15
C HIS A 146 -11.55 -6.86 -1.49
N LYS A 147 -11.90 -7.79 -2.38
CA LYS A 147 -13.28 -8.08 -2.77
C LYS A 147 -14.11 -8.67 -1.62
N HIS A 148 -13.48 -9.47 -0.75
CA HIS A 148 -14.11 -9.98 0.47
C HIS A 148 -14.58 -8.84 1.39
N TYR A 149 -13.71 -7.85 1.64
CA TYR A 149 -14.04 -6.70 2.49
C TYR A 149 -14.86 -5.62 1.78
N PHE A 150 -14.73 -5.51 0.46
CA PHE A 150 -15.40 -4.52 -0.39
C PHE A 150 -16.09 -5.18 -1.59
N PRO A 151 -17.21 -5.90 -1.38
CA PRO A 151 -17.86 -6.69 -2.44
C PRO A 151 -18.26 -5.90 -3.68
N ASN A 152 -18.56 -4.61 -3.51
CA ASN A 152 -18.97 -3.69 -4.57
C ASN A 152 -17.80 -2.92 -5.20
N ALA A 153 -16.54 -3.26 -4.88
CA ALA A 153 -15.39 -2.62 -5.50
C ALA A 153 -15.29 -3.00 -6.99
N ASN A 154 -14.95 -2.00 -7.81
CA ASN A 154 -14.74 -2.23 -9.24
C ASN A 154 -13.54 -3.16 -9.48
N GLU A 155 -13.67 -4.04 -10.45
CA GLU A 155 -12.55 -4.81 -10.98
C GLU A 155 -11.58 -3.86 -11.72
N ARG A 156 -10.28 -4.16 -11.60
CA ARG A 156 -9.23 -3.32 -12.19
C ARG A 156 -8.36 -4.15 -13.13
N LYS A 157 -7.98 -3.51 -14.23
CA LYS A 157 -6.91 -4.02 -15.10
C LYS A 157 -5.58 -3.58 -14.52
N VAL A 158 -4.63 -4.49 -14.40
CA VAL A 158 -3.26 -4.18 -14.00
C VAL A 158 -2.43 -3.93 -15.26
N VAL A 159 -1.78 -2.77 -15.33
CA VAL A 159 -0.90 -2.41 -16.44
C VAL A 159 0.52 -2.25 -15.92
N TYR A 160 1.38 -3.19 -16.27
CA TYR A 160 2.81 -3.08 -16.02
C TYR A 160 3.46 -2.19 -17.06
N MET A 161 4.26 -1.25 -16.62
CA MET A 161 4.86 -0.24 -17.49
C MET A 161 6.26 0.16 -17.02
N ILE A 162 6.92 1.03 -17.76
CA ILE A 162 8.12 1.76 -17.36
C ILE A 162 7.72 3.19 -16.99
N SER A 163 8.16 3.65 -15.83
CA SER A 163 7.91 5.00 -15.31
C SER A 163 9.10 5.94 -15.53
N TRP A 164 10.18 5.45 -16.10
CA TRP A 164 11.44 6.18 -16.34
C TRP A 164 12.09 6.68 -15.05
N LEU A 165 11.95 5.91 -13.99
CA LEU A 165 12.40 6.22 -12.62
C LEU A 165 11.78 7.51 -12.03
N ASN A 166 10.61 7.93 -12.54
CA ASN A 166 9.91 9.16 -12.11
C ASN A 166 8.97 8.94 -10.91
N ASN A 167 9.26 8.02 -10.01
CA ASN A 167 8.46 7.75 -8.80
C ASN A 167 7.02 7.23 -9.05
N TRP A 168 6.67 6.79 -10.24
CA TRP A 168 5.39 6.16 -10.54
C TRP A 168 5.41 4.65 -10.22
N ALA A 169 5.70 4.32 -8.95
CA ALA A 169 5.77 2.93 -8.50
C ALA A 169 4.44 2.18 -8.66
N ALA A 170 3.35 2.78 -8.18
CA ALA A 170 1.98 2.35 -8.47
C ALA A 170 1.02 3.53 -8.37
N PHE A 171 -0.03 3.50 -9.18
CA PHE A 171 -1.09 4.52 -9.19
C PHE A 171 -2.38 3.94 -9.79
N THR A 172 -3.49 4.61 -9.55
CA THR A 172 -4.78 4.29 -10.15
C THR A 172 -5.14 5.31 -11.23
N TYR A 173 -5.82 4.84 -12.28
CA TYR A 173 -6.31 5.69 -13.35
C TYR A 173 -7.76 5.35 -13.68
N ASN A 174 -8.63 6.37 -13.70
CA ASN A 174 -10.08 6.24 -13.97
C ASN A 174 -10.80 5.15 -13.17
N SER A 175 -10.32 4.83 -11.98
CA SER A 175 -10.87 3.78 -11.08
C SER A 175 -10.99 2.38 -11.70
N THR A 176 -10.41 2.17 -12.89
CA THR A 176 -10.46 0.91 -13.64
C THR A 176 -9.09 0.32 -13.95
N ILE A 177 -8.02 1.12 -13.83
CA ILE A 177 -6.65 0.71 -14.12
C ILE A 177 -5.80 0.91 -12.87
N LEU A 178 -4.96 -0.08 -12.59
CA LEU A 178 -3.86 -0.03 -11.65
C LEU A 178 -2.56 -0.10 -12.45
N GLY A 179 -1.86 1.04 -12.56
CA GLY A 179 -0.55 1.12 -13.20
C GLY A 179 0.56 0.75 -12.23
N ILE A 180 1.53 -0.04 -12.68
CA ILE A 180 2.71 -0.45 -11.89
C ILE A 180 3.96 -0.23 -12.72
N GLY A 181 4.85 0.66 -12.25
CA GLY A 181 6.14 0.95 -12.86
C GLY A 181 7.19 -0.08 -12.44
N LEU A 182 7.46 -1.08 -13.27
CA LEU A 182 8.40 -2.17 -12.96
C LEU A 182 9.84 -1.69 -12.76
N ASP A 183 10.23 -0.61 -13.40
CA ASP A 183 11.53 0.04 -13.25
C ASP A 183 11.76 0.60 -11.84
N MET A 184 10.71 0.82 -11.06
CA MET A 184 10.79 1.19 -9.65
C MET A 184 11.07 0.01 -8.71
N PHE A 185 11.24 -1.23 -9.21
CA PHE A 185 11.42 -2.42 -8.39
C PHE A 185 12.55 -3.33 -8.90
N LEU A 186 13.65 -2.73 -9.36
CA LEU A 186 14.82 -3.44 -9.89
C LEU A 186 15.81 -3.92 -8.80
N GLY A 187 15.43 -3.77 -7.53
CA GLY A 187 16.24 -4.16 -6.39
C GLY A 187 16.97 -2.99 -5.73
N ALA A 188 17.21 -3.09 -4.42
CA ALA A 188 17.79 -2.04 -3.60
C ALA A 188 19.15 -1.51 -4.11
N SER A 189 19.93 -2.37 -4.78
CA SER A 189 21.27 -2.04 -5.29
C SER A 189 21.28 -1.50 -6.71
N TYR A 190 20.12 -1.24 -7.33
CA TYR A 190 20.08 -0.72 -8.70
C TYR A 190 20.72 0.68 -8.75
N PRO A 191 21.84 0.85 -9.52
CA PRO A 191 22.73 2.00 -9.35
C PRO A 191 22.09 3.34 -9.75
N TYR A 192 21.11 3.33 -10.65
CA TYR A 192 20.49 4.54 -11.15
C TYR A 192 19.51 5.17 -10.16
N TYR A 193 19.03 4.45 -9.14
CA TYR A 193 18.15 5.05 -8.11
C TYR A 193 18.83 6.23 -7.40
N LYS A 194 20.10 6.07 -7.03
CA LYS A 194 20.88 7.17 -6.45
C LYS A 194 21.06 8.33 -7.43
N ALA A 195 21.30 8.03 -8.72
CA ALA A 195 21.51 9.04 -9.75
C ALA A 195 20.26 9.92 -9.99
N VAL A 196 19.05 9.36 -9.81
CA VAL A 196 17.78 10.11 -9.90
C VAL A 196 17.30 10.66 -8.55
N GLY A 197 18.15 10.64 -7.51
CA GLY A 197 17.86 11.26 -6.23
C GLY A 197 16.97 10.45 -5.28
N ILE A 198 16.82 9.13 -5.52
CA ILE A 198 16.11 8.26 -4.59
C ILE A 198 17.03 7.98 -3.38
N PRO A 199 16.60 8.33 -2.15
CA PRO A 199 17.39 8.07 -0.94
C PRO A 199 17.60 6.59 -0.70
N GLU A 200 18.73 6.23 -0.06
CA GLU A 200 19.10 4.83 0.19
C GLU A 200 18.06 4.08 1.02
N TYR A 201 17.50 4.70 2.06
CA TYR A 201 16.45 4.08 2.86
C TYR A 201 15.19 3.72 2.04
N LYS A 202 14.89 4.51 0.98
CA LYS A 202 13.78 4.20 0.06
C LYS A 202 14.14 3.09 -0.93
N SER A 203 15.38 3.04 -1.40
CA SER A 203 15.79 2.01 -2.35
C SER A 203 15.66 0.59 -1.79
N THR A 204 15.76 0.42 -0.45
CA THR A 204 15.51 -0.88 0.21
C THR A 204 14.09 -1.42 0.02
N GLN A 205 13.14 -0.55 -0.28
CA GLN A 205 11.74 -0.89 -0.55
C GLN A 205 11.45 -1.13 -2.04
N LEU A 206 12.42 -0.84 -2.93
CA LEU A 206 12.26 -0.97 -4.38
C LEU A 206 12.58 -2.40 -4.85
N VAL A 207 11.88 -3.35 -4.25
CA VAL A 207 11.96 -4.79 -4.52
C VAL A 207 10.60 -5.34 -4.88
N LYS A 208 10.54 -6.43 -5.65
CA LYS A 208 9.27 -6.99 -6.17
C LYS A 208 8.26 -7.33 -5.08
N GLU A 209 8.72 -7.75 -3.90
CA GLU A 209 7.89 -8.10 -2.75
C GLU A 209 7.08 -6.91 -2.22
N TYR A 210 7.54 -5.69 -2.52
CA TYR A 210 6.85 -4.46 -2.10
C TYR A 210 5.77 -4.02 -3.09
N ILE A 211 5.74 -4.57 -4.30
CA ILE A 211 4.75 -4.22 -5.34
C ILE A 211 3.30 -4.32 -4.84
N PRO A 212 2.86 -5.43 -4.20
CA PRO A 212 1.49 -5.51 -3.71
C PRO A 212 1.15 -4.40 -2.71
N VAL A 213 2.10 -4.04 -1.84
CA VAL A 213 1.87 -3.00 -0.82
C VAL A 213 1.59 -1.65 -1.46
N VAL A 214 2.43 -1.22 -2.41
CA VAL A 214 2.22 0.08 -3.08
C VAL A 214 0.98 0.07 -3.98
N ALA A 215 0.68 -1.06 -4.60
CA ALA A 215 -0.51 -1.24 -5.44
C ALA A 215 -1.81 -1.05 -4.64
N PHE A 216 -1.96 -1.75 -3.51
CA PHE A 216 -3.14 -1.62 -2.66
C PHE A 216 -3.17 -0.29 -1.91
N ARG A 217 -2.01 0.29 -1.56
CA ARG A 217 -1.93 1.64 -1.02
C ARG A 217 -2.44 2.69 -2.00
N ALA A 218 -2.06 2.61 -3.28
CA ALA A 218 -2.59 3.49 -4.32
C ALA A 218 -4.12 3.37 -4.46
N MET A 219 -4.66 2.15 -4.41
CA MET A 219 -6.11 1.92 -4.42
C MET A 219 -6.82 2.49 -3.19
N TYR A 220 -6.21 2.41 -2.01
CA TYR A 220 -6.75 3.02 -0.80
C TYR A 220 -6.76 4.54 -0.91
N GLN A 221 -5.65 5.14 -1.32
CA GLN A 221 -5.48 6.59 -1.41
C GLN A 221 -6.37 7.25 -2.46
N GLU A 222 -6.74 6.55 -3.53
CA GLU A 222 -7.73 7.03 -4.49
C GLU A 222 -9.10 7.30 -3.83
N ARG A 223 -9.51 6.43 -2.91
CA ARG A 223 -10.81 6.54 -2.22
C ARG A 223 -10.74 7.38 -0.95
N THR A 224 -9.58 7.38 -0.31
CA THR A 224 -9.34 8.02 0.99
C THR A 224 -8.03 8.77 0.92
N PRO A 225 -7.98 9.93 0.25
CA PRO A 225 -6.76 10.74 0.15
C PRO A 225 -6.26 11.16 1.53
N PHE A 226 -4.94 11.20 1.70
CA PHE A 226 -4.34 11.70 2.91
C PHE A 226 -4.49 13.22 2.98
N VAL A 227 -5.16 13.72 4.02
CA VAL A 227 -5.45 15.14 4.22
C VAL A 227 -4.64 15.67 5.39
N MET A 228 -3.82 16.70 5.14
CA MET A 228 -3.01 17.38 6.16
C MET A 228 -3.60 18.74 6.58
N GLU A 229 -4.28 19.42 5.65
CA GLU A 229 -4.82 20.75 5.89
C GLU A 229 -5.87 20.74 7.01
N ASP A 230 -5.78 21.70 7.92
CA ASP A 230 -6.64 21.83 9.11
C ASP A 230 -6.75 20.59 10.00
N ARG A 231 -5.76 19.70 9.93
CA ARG A 231 -5.72 18.47 10.75
C ARG A 231 -4.71 18.58 11.89
N THR A 232 -5.03 17.98 13.02
CA THR A 232 -4.07 17.77 14.10
C THR A 232 -3.13 16.62 13.75
N LEU A 233 -1.96 16.57 14.39
CA LEU A 233 -1.07 15.41 14.26
C LEU A 233 -1.81 14.10 14.55
N LEU A 234 -2.62 14.06 15.61
CA LEU A 234 -3.42 12.87 15.96
C LEU A 234 -4.34 12.45 14.80
N ASN A 235 -5.04 13.40 14.16
CA ASN A 235 -5.88 13.07 12.99
C ASN A 235 -5.06 12.47 11.85
N MET A 236 -3.88 13.01 11.57
CA MET A 236 -2.98 12.50 10.53
C MET A 236 -2.43 11.12 10.86
N MET A 237 -2.04 10.87 12.13
CA MET A 237 -1.61 9.56 12.60
C MET A 237 -2.73 8.52 12.48
N ILE A 238 -3.98 8.89 12.81
CA ILE A 238 -5.14 8.01 12.64
C ILE A 238 -5.34 7.67 11.15
N GLN A 239 -5.23 8.63 10.25
CA GLN A 239 -5.34 8.37 8.79
C GLN A 239 -4.28 7.36 8.34
N ARG A 240 -3.01 7.49 8.80
CA ARG A 240 -1.94 6.53 8.49
C ARG A 240 -2.21 5.17 9.12
N GLY A 241 -2.73 5.14 10.35
CA GLY A 241 -3.12 3.89 11.02
C GLY A 241 -4.23 3.14 10.28
N ILE A 242 -5.25 3.85 9.77
CA ILE A 242 -6.33 3.25 8.99
C ILE A 242 -5.79 2.71 7.64
N GLU A 243 -4.90 3.44 6.95
CA GLU A 243 -4.22 2.94 5.76
C GLU A 243 -3.42 1.66 6.04
N ALA A 244 -2.63 1.65 7.12
CA ALA A 244 -1.85 0.47 7.52
C ALA A 244 -2.76 -0.72 7.87
N TYR A 245 -3.87 -0.48 8.56
CA TYR A 245 -4.87 -1.50 8.87
C TYR A 245 -5.53 -2.06 7.60
N TYR A 246 -5.89 -1.20 6.64
CA TYR A 246 -6.38 -1.66 5.34
C TYR A 246 -5.38 -2.58 4.64
N ILE A 247 -4.10 -2.17 4.57
CA ILE A 247 -3.03 -2.99 3.97
C ILE A 247 -2.89 -4.33 4.71
N GLU A 248 -2.98 -4.33 6.03
CA GLU A 248 -2.96 -5.57 6.82
C GLU A 248 -4.11 -6.52 6.46
N LYS A 249 -5.31 -6.00 6.30
CA LYS A 249 -6.50 -6.81 5.99
C LYS A 249 -6.48 -7.35 4.55
N VAL A 250 -6.00 -6.59 3.58
CA VAL A 250 -5.99 -7.02 2.17
C VAL A 250 -4.72 -7.80 1.79
N LEU A 251 -3.65 -7.69 2.56
CA LEU A 251 -2.38 -8.38 2.32
C LEU A 251 -1.90 -9.17 3.55
N PRO A 252 -2.73 -10.02 4.18
CA PRO A 252 -2.35 -10.71 5.41
C PRO A 252 -1.20 -11.70 5.21
N PHE A 253 -0.97 -12.15 3.97
CA PHE A 253 0.11 -13.07 3.58
C PHE A 253 1.46 -12.37 3.35
N VAL A 254 1.48 -11.01 3.26
CA VAL A 254 2.73 -10.24 3.17
C VAL A 254 3.29 -10.03 4.57
N PRO A 255 4.60 -10.25 4.81
CA PRO A 255 5.20 -10.05 6.13
C PRO A 255 4.98 -8.64 6.70
N LYS A 256 4.74 -8.53 8.00
CA LYS A 256 4.47 -7.25 8.70
C LYS A 256 5.54 -6.18 8.44
N PRO A 257 6.86 -6.49 8.47
CA PRO A 257 7.88 -5.51 8.15
C PRO A 257 7.76 -4.94 6.73
N VAL A 258 7.44 -5.79 5.74
CA VAL A 258 7.23 -5.36 4.35
C VAL A 258 5.98 -4.45 4.26
N ARG A 259 4.87 -4.85 4.88
CA ARG A 259 3.63 -4.04 4.88
C ARG A 259 3.82 -2.66 5.48
N LEU A 260 4.63 -2.55 6.53
CA LEU A 260 4.92 -1.29 7.24
C LEU A 260 6.13 -0.55 6.71
N ALA A 261 6.89 -1.15 5.77
CA ALA A 261 8.16 -0.62 5.27
C ALA A 261 9.21 -0.42 6.38
N TYR A 262 9.23 -1.31 7.36
CA TYR A 262 10.19 -1.33 8.46
C TYR A 262 11.16 -2.50 8.31
N THR A 263 12.37 -2.34 8.82
CA THR A 263 13.22 -3.48 9.12
C THR A 263 12.69 -4.21 10.36
N GLU A 264 13.02 -5.49 10.50
CA GLU A 264 12.68 -6.27 11.71
C GLU A 264 13.18 -5.57 12.99
N LYS A 265 14.38 -4.97 12.93
CA LYS A 265 14.97 -4.23 14.05
C LYS A 265 14.14 -3.00 14.44
N GLN A 266 13.71 -2.22 13.44
CA GLN A 266 12.87 -1.04 13.67
C GLN A 266 11.51 -1.43 14.24
N LEU A 267 10.89 -2.49 13.68
CA LEU A 267 9.60 -2.97 14.17
C LEU A 267 9.68 -3.41 15.62
N LYS A 268 10.68 -4.23 15.96
CA LYS A 268 10.92 -4.67 17.32
C LYS A 268 11.15 -3.47 18.27
N TRP A 269 11.95 -2.50 17.85
CA TRP A 269 12.18 -1.29 18.64
C TRP A 269 10.88 -0.52 18.89
N CYS A 270 10.03 -0.35 17.88
CA CYS A 270 8.73 0.30 18.03
C CYS A 270 7.84 -0.44 19.04
N GLU A 271 7.78 -1.77 18.97
CA GLU A 271 7.00 -2.61 19.88
C GLU A 271 7.51 -2.52 21.33
N GLU A 272 8.82 -2.52 21.54
CA GLU A 272 9.44 -2.40 22.85
C GLU A 272 9.32 -0.98 23.45
N ASN A 273 9.14 0.05 22.62
CA ASN A 273 9.11 1.45 23.04
C ASN A 273 7.75 2.13 22.88
N GLU A 274 6.67 1.38 22.63
CA GLU A 274 5.34 1.93 22.35
C GLU A 274 4.89 2.95 23.40
N ALA A 275 5.01 2.61 24.70
CA ALA A 275 4.65 3.51 25.79
C ALA A 275 5.52 4.79 25.81
N GLY A 276 6.82 4.67 25.51
CA GLY A 276 7.74 5.80 25.42
C GLY A 276 7.38 6.74 24.28
N ILE A 277 7.09 6.20 23.10
CA ILE A 277 6.64 6.95 21.90
C ILE A 277 5.34 7.71 22.23
N TYR A 278 4.36 7.03 22.81
CA TYR A 278 3.09 7.66 23.19
C TYR A 278 3.29 8.79 24.21
N ASN A 279 4.06 8.56 25.27
CA ASN A 279 4.36 9.56 26.28
C ASN A 279 5.11 10.77 25.69
N PHE A 280 6.00 10.57 24.73
CA PHE A 280 6.68 11.67 24.04
C PHE A 280 5.66 12.62 23.38
N PHE A 281 4.71 12.09 22.61
CA PHE A 281 3.71 12.92 21.93
C PHE A 281 2.78 13.65 22.90
N ILE A 282 2.43 13.02 24.04
CA ILE A 282 1.60 13.65 25.07
C ILE A 282 2.38 14.76 25.78
N THR A 283 3.59 14.48 26.27
CA THR A 283 4.38 15.44 27.07
C THR A 283 4.81 16.66 26.25
N GLN A 284 5.06 16.48 24.95
CA GLN A 284 5.35 17.57 24.03
C GLN A 284 4.09 18.31 23.53
N ASN A 285 2.90 17.86 23.93
CA ASN A 285 1.61 18.40 23.49
C ASN A 285 1.45 18.41 21.94
N PHE A 286 2.10 17.46 21.25
CA PHE A 286 2.08 17.41 19.77
C PHE A 286 0.81 16.82 19.19
N LEU A 287 0.07 15.99 19.92
CA LEU A 287 -1.12 15.31 19.38
C LEU A 287 -2.15 16.28 18.80
N TYR A 288 -2.29 17.46 19.38
CA TYR A 288 -3.25 18.48 18.96
C TYR A 288 -2.60 19.63 18.15
N GLU A 289 -1.29 19.53 17.87
CA GLU A 289 -0.58 20.51 17.02
C GLU A 289 -1.11 20.44 15.58
N ARG A 290 -1.30 21.61 14.96
CA ARG A 290 -1.80 21.79 13.59
C ARG A 290 -0.77 22.38 12.65
N SER A 291 0.31 22.96 13.16
CA SER A 291 1.36 23.55 12.35
C SER A 291 2.06 22.48 11.51
N LEU A 292 1.83 22.48 10.20
CA LEU A 292 2.47 21.54 9.28
C LEU A 292 3.99 21.54 9.41
N GLN A 293 4.60 22.70 9.61
CA GLN A 293 6.05 22.80 9.79
C GLN A 293 6.56 21.96 10.98
N LYS A 294 5.75 21.85 12.05
CA LYS A 294 6.11 21.07 13.23
C LYS A 294 5.79 19.60 13.10
N VAL A 295 4.67 19.26 12.43
CA VAL A 295 4.13 17.88 12.44
C VAL A 295 4.50 17.06 11.21
N VAL A 296 4.85 17.69 10.09
CA VAL A 296 5.14 17.00 8.83
C VAL A 296 6.20 15.89 9.01
N ARG A 297 7.20 16.15 9.84
CA ARG A 297 8.28 15.20 10.15
C ARG A 297 7.83 13.88 10.79
N TYR A 298 6.62 13.82 11.34
CA TYR A 298 6.08 12.63 12.00
C TYR A 298 5.09 11.83 11.14
N VAL A 299 4.66 12.39 10.01
CA VAL A 299 3.62 11.79 9.16
C VAL A 299 4.01 11.68 7.69
N MET A 300 5.10 12.34 7.29
CA MET A 300 5.64 12.27 5.94
C MET A 300 6.91 11.44 5.90
N GLU A 301 7.19 10.87 4.75
CA GLU A 301 8.45 10.19 4.46
C GLU A 301 9.48 11.19 3.92
N GLY A 302 10.76 10.82 4.04
CA GLY A 302 11.86 11.52 3.39
C GLY A 302 12.62 12.49 4.27
N PRO A 303 13.42 13.39 3.66
CA PRO A 303 14.30 14.33 4.37
C PRO A 303 13.55 15.29 5.30
N SER A 304 12.24 15.45 5.07
CA SER A 304 11.34 16.21 5.94
C SER A 304 10.98 15.48 7.22
N ALA A 305 11.24 14.17 7.29
CA ALA A 305 10.96 13.37 8.47
C ALA A 305 12.03 13.60 9.53
N ALA A 306 11.64 14.16 10.65
CA ALA A 306 12.30 14.20 11.96
C ALA A 306 13.79 14.58 12.02
N GLY A 307 14.36 15.24 11.02
CA GLY A 307 15.78 15.59 11.04
C GLY A 307 16.71 14.37 11.05
N MET A 308 16.24 13.25 10.55
CA MET A 308 17.09 12.10 10.26
C MET A 308 18.05 12.52 9.15
N SER A 309 19.35 12.50 9.47
CA SER A 309 20.38 12.59 8.46
C SER A 309 20.29 11.41 7.51
N ASP A 310 20.75 11.54 6.28
CA ASP A 310 20.80 10.46 5.26
C ASP A 310 21.56 9.20 5.71
N GLN A 311 21.94 9.12 6.97
CA GLN A 311 22.72 8.03 7.59
C GLN A 311 21.96 7.23 8.65
N SER A 312 20.66 7.43 8.86
CA SER A 312 19.91 6.69 9.89
C SER A 312 18.92 5.70 9.30
#